data_d800be7c7114bded053b114a44f50d83
#
_entry.id   d800be7c7114bded053b114a44f50d83
#
_cell.length_a   1.000
_cell.length_b   1.000
_cell.length_c   1.000
_cell.angle_alpha   90.00
_cell.angle_beta   90.00
_cell.angle_gamma   90.00
#
_symmetry.space_group_name_H-M   'P 1'
#
loop_
_entity.id
_entity.type
_entity.pdbx_description
1 polymer ?
#
loop_
_entity_poly.entity_id
_entity_poly.type
_entity_poly.pdbx_seq_one_letter_code
_entity_poly.pdbx_strand_id
1 'polypeptide(L)'
;MPPGCTTDCVTAVADGGYPEVFNNESVDGSFGVTSPILLDTITPSGHTMRTLDVPSGPNGDHLVSSFSSKSELGLNLSTNGSALTFMGYVAPVGAVDVSNSNTPGVVDPTNPVGESFYRAVAELHGNGSFSYTETNAYSGNNGRAAILDSADNKLFMSGNAGNGSNPQPVGVIAGAGAQLTTPSTLPESEQQVGQPTPMGGFNITALGDKADKVGKDDNFRGLTVHDNVVYLTKGSGGNGVNTVYFIDTTGKACPSGVGLPVPGAPLPTSGLSYNPATLQSTGLPENMCVLAGFPTATKSTTSFPFGVWFANDTTMYVADEGSGSNTYDAATGSYTDAAAQTGAGLQKWELSDGSWKLAYTIQSGLDLGTPYAVSGYPTGDNPVTGLPWAPATDGLRNLTGEVNPDGTVSVWAVTSTVSGATDEGADPNRLVRVTDHLDATSAAGDTFRTLRTAQSGEALRGIVYVPGQ
;
A
#
# COMPACT_ATOMS: atom_id res chain seq x y z
N MET A 1 -7.45 -1.71 24.51
CA MET A 1 -7.36 -3.18 24.44
C MET A 1 -7.92 -3.60 23.08
N PRO A 2 -7.24 -4.46 22.33
CA PRO A 2 -7.69 -4.79 21.00
C PRO A 2 -9.06 -5.43 20.98
N PRO A 3 -9.85 -5.15 19.94
CA PRO A 3 -11.10 -5.84 19.72
C PRO A 3 -10.88 -7.36 19.60
N GLY A 4 -11.70 -8.15 20.27
CA GLY A 4 -11.62 -9.61 20.20
C GLY A 4 -10.53 -10.26 21.06
N CYS A 5 -9.65 -9.53 21.68
CA CYS A 5 -8.71 -10.09 22.65
C CYS A 5 -9.44 -10.58 23.93
N THR A 6 -9.33 -11.86 24.23
CA THR A 6 -10.02 -12.49 25.37
C THR A 6 -9.11 -13.00 26.47
N THR A 7 -7.81 -13.12 26.21
CA THR A 7 -6.83 -13.68 27.15
C THR A 7 -5.51 -12.92 27.03
N ASP A 8 -4.93 -12.58 28.18
CA ASP A 8 -3.63 -11.89 28.30
C ASP A 8 -3.50 -10.59 27.49
N CYS A 9 -4.60 -9.88 27.35
CA CYS A 9 -4.67 -8.67 26.55
C CYS A 9 -3.91 -7.52 27.17
N VAL A 10 -3.00 -6.93 26.43
CA VAL A 10 -2.28 -5.72 26.80
C VAL A 10 -2.97 -4.51 26.19
N THR A 11 -3.19 -3.47 26.99
CA THR A 11 -3.66 -2.18 26.48
C THR A 11 -2.47 -1.43 25.91
N ALA A 12 -2.49 -1.14 24.63
CA ALA A 12 -1.47 -0.32 23.99
C ALA A 12 -1.56 1.13 24.52
N VAL A 13 -0.42 1.71 24.82
CA VAL A 13 -0.30 3.11 25.24
C VAL A 13 0.89 3.74 24.50
N ALA A 14 0.76 4.99 24.12
CA ALA A 14 1.85 5.73 23.45
C ALA A 14 2.85 6.24 24.49
N ASP A 15 3.59 5.35 25.11
CA ASP A 15 4.56 5.65 26.20
C ASP A 15 6.01 5.48 25.76
N GLY A 16 6.25 5.14 24.48
CA GLY A 16 7.58 4.85 23.94
C GLY A 16 8.06 3.43 24.19
N GLY A 17 7.23 2.55 24.76
CA GLY A 17 7.55 1.14 24.99
C GLY A 17 7.49 0.27 23.73
N TYR A 18 7.36 0.88 22.55
CA TYR A 18 7.46 0.19 21.25
C TYR A 18 8.83 -0.55 21.15
N PRO A 19 8.90 -1.76 20.54
CA PRO A 19 7.79 -2.49 19.91
C PRO A 19 6.94 -3.34 20.87
N GLU A 20 7.33 -3.53 22.11
CA GLU A 20 6.66 -4.48 23.02
C GLU A 20 5.22 -4.07 23.35
N VAL A 21 4.95 -2.78 23.39
CA VAL A 21 3.62 -2.25 23.76
C VAL A 21 2.64 -2.34 22.62
N PHE A 22 3.11 -2.24 21.37
CA PHE A 22 2.27 -2.20 20.17
C PHE A 22 2.19 -3.54 19.46
N ASN A 23 2.87 -4.52 19.97
CA ASN A 23 2.89 -5.87 19.47
C ASN A 23 1.65 -6.62 19.96
N ASN A 24 0.69 -6.79 19.08
CA ASN A 24 -0.60 -7.38 19.41
C ASN A 24 -1.12 -8.33 18.33
N GLU A 25 -0.28 -9.14 17.87
CA GLU A 25 -0.34 -9.85 16.63
C GLU A 25 -1.24 -11.06 16.64
N SER A 26 -1.48 -11.61 17.78
CA SER A 26 -2.36 -12.78 17.90
C SER A 26 -3.84 -12.46 17.61
N VAL A 27 -4.18 -11.18 17.54
CA VAL A 27 -5.56 -10.72 17.37
C VAL A 27 -5.75 -9.92 16.09
N ASP A 28 -4.90 -8.94 15.82
CA ASP A 28 -5.00 -8.05 14.66
C ASP A 28 -3.63 -7.48 14.28
N GLY A 29 -3.04 -7.97 13.19
CA GLY A 29 -1.74 -7.50 12.69
C GLY A 29 -1.75 -6.08 12.12
N SER A 30 -2.90 -5.41 12.03
CA SER A 30 -3.00 -4.00 11.70
C SER A 30 -3.24 -3.09 12.91
N PHE A 31 -3.37 -3.68 14.10
CA PHE A 31 -3.48 -2.91 15.33
C PHE A 31 -2.21 -2.09 15.56
N GLY A 32 -2.40 -0.82 15.83
CA GLY A 32 -1.28 0.08 16.08
C GLY A 32 -1.73 1.38 16.72
N VAL A 33 -0.73 2.14 17.15
CA VAL A 33 -0.91 3.48 17.69
C VAL A 33 -0.67 4.51 16.62
N THR A 34 -1.50 5.55 16.56
CA THR A 34 -1.30 6.64 15.60
C THR A 34 0.00 7.37 15.87
N SER A 35 0.74 7.60 14.80
CA SER A 35 2.05 8.23 14.84
C SER A 35 2.13 9.41 13.88
N PRO A 36 2.96 10.42 14.17
CA PRO A 36 3.26 11.50 13.24
C PRO A 36 3.83 10.98 11.93
N ILE A 37 3.58 11.74 10.86
CA ILE A 37 4.13 11.49 9.53
C ILE A 37 5.22 12.51 9.27
N LEU A 38 6.40 12.04 8.86
CA LEU A 38 7.53 12.85 8.45
C LEU A 38 7.79 12.67 6.96
N LEU A 39 8.00 13.75 6.25
CA LEU A 39 8.38 13.74 4.83
C LEU A 39 9.83 14.21 4.70
N ASP A 40 10.71 13.30 4.33
CA ASP A 40 12.12 13.60 4.10
C ASP A 40 12.38 13.89 2.62
N THR A 41 12.95 15.05 2.33
CA THR A 41 13.60 15.31 1.03
C THR A 41 15.01 14.75 1.10
N ILE A 42 15.30 13.79 0.24
CA ILE A 42 16.60 13.11 0.21
C ILE A 42 17.29 13.27 -1.14
N THR A 43 18.61 13.28 -1.15
CA THR A 43 19.39 13.17 -2.40
C THR A 43 19.24 11.77 -3.00
N PRO A 44 19.55 11.56 -4.30
CA PRO A 44 19.59 10.24 -4.91
C PRO A 44 20.52 9.23 -4.21
N SER A 45 21.47 9.70 -3.40
CA SER A 45 22.38 8.90 -2.59
C SER A 45 21.86 8.61 -1.16
N GLY A 46 20.66 9.08 -0.81
CA GLY A 46 20.03 8.82 0.49
C GLY A 46 20.35 9.84 1.58
N HIS A 47 21.06 10.95 1.27
CA HIS A 47 21.32 11.99 2.26
C HIS A 47 20.07 12.86 2.47
N THR A 48 19.60 12.96 3.70
CA THR A 48 18.46 13.81 4.07
C THR A 48 18.87 15.28 4.00
N MET A 49 18.18 16.03 3.16
CA MET A 49 18.36 17.48 2.98
C MET A 49 17.44 18.28 3.88
N ARG A 50 16.22 17.79 4.04
CA ARG A 50 15.16 18.44 4.81
C ARG A 50 14.16 17.40 5.29
N THR A 51 13.66 17.57 6.51
CA THR A 51 12.49 16.88 7.05
C THR A 51 11.36 17.89 7.20
N LEU A 52 10.18 17.53 6.75
CA LEU A 52 8.95 18.29 6.92
C LEU A 52 7.98 17.46 7.77
N ASP A 53 7.57 18.03 8.90
CA ASP A 53 6.51 17.44 9.70
C ASP A 53 5.17 17.65 8.98
N VAL A 54 4.43 16.58 8.77
CA VAL A 54 3.03 16.70 8.38
C VAL A 54 2.27 17.18 9.61
N PRO A 55 1.49 18.29 9.50
CA PRO A 55 0.79 18.81 10.65
C PRO A 55 -0.01 17.73 11.35
N SER A 56 0.17 17.56 12.66
CA SER A 56 -0.53 16.61 13.52
C SER A 56 -0.81 17.32 14.86
N GLY A 57 -2.06 17.56 15.19
CA GLY A 57 -2.45 18.34 16.37
C GLY A 57 -3.37 17.59 17.32
N PRO A 58 -3.52 18.12 18.54
CA PRO A 58 -4.33 17.47 19.58
C PRO A 58 -5.84 17.49 19.30
N ASN A 59 -6.29 18.25 18.32
CA ASN A 59 -7.73 18.43 18.02
C ASN A 59 -8.19 17.64 16.78
N GLY A 60 -7.34 16.75 16.22
CA GLY A 60 -7.71 15.95 15.06
C GLY A 60 -7.67 16.71 13.73
N ASP A 61 -7.18 17.97 13.69
CA ASP A 61 -7.09 18.77 12.46
C ASP A 61 -5.95 18.32 11.54
N HIS A 62 -5.31 17.20 11.82
CA HIS A 62 -4.03 16.85 11.22
C HIS A 62 -3.92 15.36 10.95
N LEU A 63 -3.04 15.03 10.02
CA LEU A 63 -2.92 13.70 9.50
C LEU A 63 -1.89 12.87 10.27
N VAL A 64 -2.29 11.67 10.65
CA VAL A 64 -1.45 10.65 11.27
C VAL A 64 -1.55 9.34 10.50
N SER A 65 -0.61 8.41 10.74
CA SER A 65 -0.72 7.04 10.26
C SER A 65 -0.90 6.06 11.42
N SER A 66 -1.40 4.87 11.14
CA SER A 66 -1.27 3.73 12.06
C SER A 66 0.15 3.20 11.96
N PHE A 67 0.90 3.19 13.08
CA PHE A 67 2.33 2.87 13.05
C PHE A 67 2.61 1.46 12.53
N SER A 68 1.81 0.50 12.89
CA SER A 68 1.98 -0.90 12.50
C SER A 68 1.41 -1.26 11.13
N SER A 69 0.58 -0.40 10.53
CA SER A 69 -0.05 -0.71 9.25
C SER A 69 0.94 -0.64 8.08
N LYS A 70 1.47 -1.78 7.68
CA LYS A 70 2.52 -1.94 6.66
C LYS A 70 2.21 -1.36 5.29
N SER A 71 0.94 -1.13 4.98
CA SER A 71 0.46 -0.80 3.63
C SER A 71 0.11 0.66 3.44
N GLU A 72 0.15 1.47 4.48
CA GLU A 72 -0.22 2.88 4.43
C GLU A 72 0.89 3.78 3.86
N LEU A 73 0.56 5.04 3.60
CA LEU A 73 1.47 6.09 3.17
C LEU A 73 2.18 5.83 1.84
N GLY A 74 1.50 5.22 0.86
CA GLY A 74 1.98 5.25 -0.52
C GLY A 74 2.05 6.69 -0.99
N LEU A 75 3.26 7.16 -1.40
CA LEU A 75 3.47 8.50 -1.94
C LEU A 75 3.35 8.50 -3.45
N ASN A 76 2.64 9.49 -3.99
CA ASN A 76 2.52 9.69 -5.43
C ASN A 76 2.62 11.18 -5.78
N LEU A 77 3.05 11.48 -7.00
CA LEU A 77 2.85 12.79 -7.59
C LEU A 77 1.46 12.85 -8.23
N SER A 78 0.86 14.04 -8.22
CA SER A 78 -0.28 14.36 -9.07
C SER A 78 0.05 14.14 -10.55
N THR A 79 -0.94 13.95 -11.42
CA THR A 79 -0.73 13.63 -12.85
C THR A 79 0.09 14.67 -13.60
N ASN A 80 0.10 15.93 -13.13
CA ASN A 80 0.95 17.01 -13.67
C ASN A 80 2.21 17.27 -12.85
N GLY A 81 2.51 16.48 -11.80
CA GLY A 81 3.68 16.63 -10.96
C GLY A 81 3.67 17.83 -10.00
N SER A 82 2.56 18.57 -9.88
CA SER A 82 2.50 19.82 -9.09
C SER A 82 2.29 19.62 -7.59
N ALA A 83 1.83 18.46 -7.17
CA ALA A 83 1.59 18.12 -5.77
C ALA A 83 2.03 16.68 -5.46
N LEU A 84 2.43 16.47 -4.21
CA LEU A 84 2.65 15.15 -3.64
C LEU A 84 1.37 14.74 -2.90
N THR A 85 0.90 13.51 -3.09
CA THR A 85 -0.32 13.00 -2.47
C THR A 85 -0.06 11.73 -1.68
N PHE A 86 -0.77 11.57 -0.57
CA PHE A 86 -0.78 10.38 0.29
C PHE A 86 -2.03 10.36 1.17
N MET A 87 -2.30 9.26 1.84
CA MET A 87 -3.44 9.10 2.74
C MET A 87 -2.99 8.91 4.20
N GLY A 88 -3.88 9.29 5.11
CA GLY A 88 -3.75 9.04 6.54
C GLY A 88 -5.10 9.20 7.24
N TYR A 89 -5.06 9.39 8.56
CA TYR A 89 -6.23 9.51 9.43
C TYR A 89 -6.28 10.88 10.08
N VAL A 90 -7.46 11.46 10.18
CA VAL A 90 -7.74 12.67 10.95
C VAL A 90 -8.00 12.23 12.40
N ALA A 91 -6.93 12.03 13.15
CA ALA A 91 -6.97 11.50 14.50
C ALA A 91 -5.86 12.12 15.36
N PRO A 92 -5.98 12.12 16.71
CA PRO A 92 -4.90 12.53 17.57
C PRO A 92 -3.73 11.53 17.52
N VAL A 93 -2.51 12.01 17.75
CA VAL A 93 -1.36 11.14 18.00
C VAL A 93 -1.61 10.33 19.28
N GLY A 94 -1.31 9.03 19.25
CA GLY A 94 -1.53 8.12 20.38
C GLY A 94 -2.93 7.50 20.41
N ALA A 95 -3.79 7.74 19.41
CA ALA A 95 -5.03 6.98 19.28
C ALA A 95 -4.72 5.51 18.95
N VAL A 96 -5.50 4.62 19.55
CA VAL A 96 -5.28 3.17 19.43
C VAL A 96 -6.21 2.58 18.39
N ASP A 97 -5.67 1.69 17.55
CA ASP A 97 -6.43 0.89 16.58
C ASP A 97 -7.22 1.72 15.54
N VAL A 98 -6.61 2.79 15.07
CA VAL A 98 -7.24 3.74 14.13
C VAL A 98 -7.61 3.10 12.80
N SER A 99 -6.82 2.13 12.33
CA SER A 99 -7.07 1.46 11.05
C SER A 99 -8.36 0.65 11.03
N ASN A 100 -8.81 0.18 12.19
CA ASN A 100 -10.09 -0.50 12.34
C ASN A 100 -11.24 0.43 12.76
N SER A 101 -10.99 1.72 12.99
CA SER A 101 -12.04 2.69 13.34
C SER A 101 -13.01 2.92 12.18
N ASN A 102 -14.27 3.17 12.50
CA ASN A 102 -15.23 3.66 11.51
C ASN A 102 -14.94 5.10 11.12
N THR A 103 -15.50 5.57 10.03
CA THR A 103 -15.59 6.99 9.71
C THR A 103 -16.89 7.58 10.30
N PRO A 104 -16.92 8.88 10.64
CA PRO A 104 -18.12 9.52 11.15
C PRO A 104 -19.32 9.34 10.20
N GLY A 105 -20.44 8.87 10.76
CA GLY A 105 -21.67 8.64 10.00
C GLY A 105 -21.71 7.39 9.12
N VAL A 106 -20.62 6.64 9.04
CA VAL A 106 -20.50 5.41 8.22
C VAL A 106 -20.00 4.28 9.10
N VAL A 107 -20.92 3.52 9.67
CA VAL A 107 -20.62 2.49 10.65
C VAL A 107 -20.64 1.11 9.98
N ASP A 108 -19.53 0.40 10.06
CA ASP A 108 -19.49 -1.04 9.86
C ASP A 108 -19.95 -1.71 11.15
N PRO A 109 -21.12 -2.39 11.16
CA PRO A 109 -21.68 -2.95 12.38
C PRO A 109 -20.88 -4.11 12.95
N THR A 110 -19.89 -4.63 12.22
CA THR A 110 -19.00 -5.69 12.70
C THR A 110 -17.68 -5.15 13.23
N ASN A 111 -17.45 -3.85 13.12
CA ASN A 111 -16.28 -3.23 13.68
C ASN A 111 -16.51 -2.84 15.15
N PRO A 112 -15.77 -3.45 16.08
CA PRO A 112 -15.96 -3.22 17.52
C PRO A 112 -15.31 -1.92 18.04
N VAL A 113 -14.54 -1.19 17.22
CA VAL A 113 -13.88 0.05 17.62
C VAL A 113 -14.91 1.16 17.77
N GLY A 114 -15.04 1.70 18.97
CA GLY A 114 -16.09 2.68 19.29
C GLY A 114 -15.81 4.11 18.82
N GLU A 115 -14.55 4.46 18.55
CA GLU A 115 -14.17 5.77 18.04
C GLU A 115 -14.28 5.83 16.52
N SER A 116 -14.46 7.03 15.99
CA SER A 116 -14.61 7.26 14.55
C SER A 116 -13.66 8.34 14.09
N PHE A 117 -12.91 8.05 13.02
CA PHE A 117 -11.94 8.97 12.44
C PHE A 117 -12.07 8.99 10.91
N TYR A 118 -12.10 10.18 10.32
CA TYR A 118 -12.01 10.29 8.87
C TYR A 118 -10.67 9.76 8.36
N ARG A 119 -10.68 9.16 7.17
CA ARG A 119 -9.49 9.07 6.34
C ARG A 119 -9.37 10.37 5.58
N ALA A 120 -8.16 10.79 5.26
CA ALA A 120 -7.98 11.95 4.42
C ALA A 120 -6.87 11.74 3.40
N VAL A 121 -7.03 12.38 2.25
CA VAL A 121 -5.95 12.59 1.29
C VAL A 121 -5.28 13.91 1.63
N ALA A 122 -3.97 13.88 1.82
CA ALA A 122 -3.13 15.06 1.91
C ALA A 122 -2.54 15.38 0.53
N GLU A 123 -2.50 16.64 0.19
CA GLU A 123 -1.82 17.20 -0.97
C GLU A 123 -0.77 18.19 -0.48
N LEU A 124 0.51 17.88 -0.66
CA LEU A 124 1.61 18.81 -0.40
C LEU A 124 1.96 19.54 -1.71
N HIS A 125 1.74 20.84 -1.69
CA HIS A 125 2.01 21.71 -2.85
C HIS A 125 3.46 22.19 -2.90
N GLY A 126 3.93 22.60 -4.08
CA GLY A 126 5.31 23.05 -4.28
C GLY A 126 5.72 24.26 -3.45
N ASN A 127 4.78 25.02 -2.89
CA ASN A 127 5.05 26.12 -1.94
C ASN A 127 5.19 25.66 -0.48
N GLY A 128 5.06 24.37 -0.22
CA GLY A 128 5.13 23.75 1.12
C GLY A 128 3.83 23.78 1.92
N SER A 129 2.72 24.25 1.34
CA SER A 129 1.40 24.19 1.99
C SER A 129 0.75 22.83 1.80
N PHE A 130 -0.08 22.44 2.78
CA PHE A 130 -0.92 21.25 2.71
C PHE A 130 -2.38 21.65 2.45
N SER A 131 -3.08 20.86 1.66
CA SER A 131 -4.53 20.75 1.66
C SER A 131 -4.95 19.32 1.97
N TYR A 132 -6.14 19.17 2.53
CA TYR A 132 -6.67 17.88 2.98
C TYR A 132 -8.08 17.70 2.44
N THR A 133 -8.34 16.48 1.95
CA THR A 133 -9.69 16.06 1.56
C THR A 133 -10.09 14.88 2.43
N GLU A 134 -10.99 15.11 3.36
CA GLU A 134 -11.55 14.06 4.21
C GLU A 134 -12.50 13.18 3.41
N THR A 135 -12.55 11.91 3.78
CA THR A 135 -13.37 10.92 3.08
C THR A 135 -13.93 9.85 4.01
N ASN A 136 -15.11 9.35 3.67
CA ASN A 136 -15.73 8.18 4.28
C ASN A 136 -15.25 6.86 3.67
N ALA A 137 -14.37 6.90 2.68
CA ALA A 137 -13.79 5.69 2.12
C ALA A 137 -13.06 4.89 3.21
N TYR A 138 -13.09 3.59 3.08
CA TYR A 138 -12.35 2.67 3.96
C TYR A 138 -12.78 2.72 5.44
N SER A 139 -14.04 3.03 5.71
CA SER A 139 -14.59 2.92 7.07
C SER A 139 -14.43 1.50 7.61
N GLY A 140 -13.88 1.36 8.81
CA GLY A 140 -13.52 0.07 9.40
C GLY A 140 -12.24 -0.57 8.83
N ASN A 141 -11.50 0.14 7.98
CA ASN A 141 -10.27 -0.31 7.33
C ASN A 141 -9.35 0.85 6.96
N ASN A 142 -8.27 0.58 6.23
CA ASN A 142 -7.25 1.57 5.91
C ASN A 142 -7.23 2.04 4.46
N GLY A 143 -7.13 3.37 4.27
CA GLY A 143 -6.70 3.98 3.02
C GLY A 143 -5.17 3.90 2.91
N ARG A 144 -4.63 3.77 1.68
CA ARG A 144 -3.22 3.45 1.50
C ARG A 144 -2.46 4.39 0.60
N ALA A 145 -3.02 4.73 -0.54
CA ALA A 145 -2.41 5.65 -1.50
C ALA A 145 -3.47 6.49 -2.20
N ALA A 146 -3.07 7.67 -2.65
CA ALA A 146 -3.91 8.53 -3.47
C ALA A 146 -3.10 9.19 -4.57
N ILE A 147 -3.77 9.55 -5.69
CA ILE A 147 -3.23 10.35 -6.78
C ILE A 147 -4.25 11.41 -7.16
N LEU A 148 -3.80 12.66 -7.26
CA LEU A 148 -4.58 13.75 -7.83
C LEU A 148 -4.47 13.71 -9.36
N ASP A 149 -5.59 13.50 -10.03
CA ASP A 149 -5.74 13.88 -11.42
C ASP A 149 -5.96 15.37 -11.52
N SER A 150 -4.94 16.08 -11.97
CA SER A 150 -4.95 17.53 -12.03
C SER A 150 -5.82 18.09 -13.16
N ALA A 151 -6.10 17.28 -14.19
CA ALA A 151 -6.91 17.73 -15.33
C ALA A 151 -8.39 17.78 -14.98
N ASP A 152 -8.91 16.76 -14.34
CA ASP A 152 -10.33 16.63 -14.01
C ASP A 152 -10.62 16.92 -12.53
N ASN A 153 -9.60 17.29 -11.76
CA ASN A 153 -9.68 17.56 -10.32
C ASN A 153 -10.34 16.39 -9.56
N LYS A 154 -9.78 15.20 -9.73
CA LYS A 154 -10.23 13.96 -9.09
C LYS A 154 -9.11 13.35 -8.26
N LEU A 155 -9.49 12.76 -7.14
CA LEU A 155 -8.61 11.95 -6.30
C LEU A 155 -8.94 10.48 -6.52
N PHE A 156 -7.98 9.76 -7.07
CA PHE A 156 -7.99 8.30 -7.11
C PHE A 156 -7.40 7.77 -5.82
N MET A 157 -8.04 6.77 -5.21
CA MET A 157 -7.61 6.22 -3.94
C MET A 157 -7.56 4.69 -3.99
N SER A 158 -6.60 4.10 -3.30
CA SER A 158 -6.52 2.67 -3.04
C SER A 158 -6.50 2.37 -1.55
N GLY A 159 -7.05 1.22 -1.17
CA GLY A 159 -7.08 0.80 0.21
C GLY A 159 -7.66 -0.59 0.40
N ASN A 160 -7.89 -0.95 1.65
CA ASN A 160 -8.62 -2.13 2.04
C ASN A 160 -10.09 -1.76 2.31
N ALA A 161 -10.99 -2.40 1.60
CA ALA A 161 -12.42 -2.12 1.74
C ALA A 161 -13.15 -3.15 2.63
N GLY A 162 -12.42 -3.86 3.46
CA GLY A 162 -13.00 -4.87 4.33
C GLY A 162 -13.35 -6.18 3.61
N ASN A 163 -14.10 -7.02 4.30
CA ASN A 163 -14.41 -8.35 3.81
C ASN A 163 -15.72 -8.47 3.05
N GLY A 164 -16.43 -7.36 2.81
CA GLY A 164 -17.69 -7.31 2.04
C GLY A 164 -18.85 -8.17 2.56
N SER A 165 -18.68 -8.81 3.71
CA SER A 165 -19.71 -9.72 4.26
C SER A 165 -20.78 -9.03 5.08
N ASN A 166 -20.59 -7.75 5.37
CA ASN A 166 -21.46 -6.97 6.22
C ASN A 166 -22.45 -6.17 5.42
N PRO A 167 -23.58 -5.74 6.01
CA PRO A 167 -24.43 -4.75 5.38
C PRO A 167 -23.56 -3.52 5.00
N GLN A 168 -23.63 -3.11 3.73
CA GLN A 168 -22.88 -1.92 3.32
C GLN A 168 -23.46 -0.70 4.02
N PRO A 169 -22.61 0.18 4.59
CA PRO A 169 -23.09 1.41 5.20
C PRO A 169 -23.80 2.31 4.17
N VAL A 170 -24.78 3.06 4.61
CA VAL A 170 -25.52 3.97 3.71
C VAL A 170 -24.58 5.05 3.17
N GLY A 171 -24.53 5.18 1.86
CA GLY A 171 -23.75 6.23 1.18
C GLY A 171 -22.29 5.90 0.90
N VAL A 172 -21.79 4.75 1.36
CA VAL A 172 -20.41 4.30 1.11
C VAL A 172 -20.42 2.82 0.74
N ILE A 173 -19.59 2.45 -0.23
CA ILE A 173 -19.31 1.06 -0.54
C ILE A 173 -18.04 0.66 0.21
N ALA A 174 -18.21 0.07 1.39
CA ALA A 174 -17.08 -0.43 2.17
C ALA A 174 -16.33 -1.57 1.45
N GLY A 175 -17.01 -2.27 0.52
CA GLY A 175 -16.44 -3.37 -0.26
C GLY A 175 -15.69 -2.95 -1.54
N ALA A 176 -15.26 -1.70 -1.70
CA ALA A 176 -14.51 -1.24 -2.87
C ALA A 176 -13.13 -0.68 -2.48
N GLY A 177 -12.07 -1.35 -2.91
CA GLY A 177 -10.70 -0.94 -2.62
C GLY A 177 -10.17 0.16 -3.54
N ALA A 178 -10.79 0.37 -4.71
CA ALA A 178 -10.47 1.45 -5.64
C ALA A 178 -11.60 2.50 -5.61
N GLN A 179 -11.32 3.68 -5.09
CA GLN A 179 -12.31 4.74 -4.85
C GLN A 179 -11.91 6.04 -5.55
N LEU A 180 -12.92 6.84 -5.90
CA LEU A 180 -12.77 8.16 -6.52
C LEU A 180 -13.52 9.19 -5.70
N THR A 181 -12.88 10.32 -5.42
CA THR A 181 -13.53 11.47 -4.80
C THR A 181 -13.10 12.77 -5.49
N THR A 182 -13.67 13.90 -5.08
CA THR A 182 -13.27 15.23 -5.56
C THR A 182 -12.60 15.98 -4.43
N PRO A 183 -11.45 16.64 -4.65
CA PRO A 183 -10.84 17.51 -3.67
C PRO A 183 -11.84 18.50 -3.10
N SER A 184 -11.82 18.70 -1.80
CA SER A 184 -12.71 19.61 -1.11
C SER A 184 -11.92 20.52 -0.16
N THR A 185 -12.25 21.80 -0.19
CA THR A 185 -11.70 22.81 0.73
C THR A 185 -12.69 23.20 1.82
N LEU A 186 -13.85 22.55 1.86
CA LEU A 186 -14.86 22.86 2.88
C LEU A 186 -14.35 22.39 4.25
N PRO A 187 -14.65 23.14 5.31
CA PRO A 187 -14.40 22.68 6.67
C PRO A 187 -15.06 21.34 6.94
N GLU A 188 -14.43 20.51 7.75
CA GLU A 188 -14.90 19.18 8.14
C GLU A 188 -16.39 19.17 8.57
N SER A 189 -16.82 20.17 9.34
CA SER A 189 -18.18 20.30 9.84
C SER A 189 -19.23 20.63 8.77
N GLU A 190 -18.83 21.14 7.62
CA GLU A 190 -19.71 21.54 6.51
C GLU A 190 -19.66 20.55 5.36
N GLN A 191 -18.64 19.70 5.36
CA GLN A 191 -18.46 18.69 4.35
C GLN A 191 -19.42 17.53 4.62
N GLN A 192 -20.43 17.38 3.78
CA GLN A 192 -20.85 16.01 3.49
C GLN A 192 -19.65 15.38 2.77
N VAL A 193 -18.78 14.82 3.55
CA VAL A 193 -17.50 14.23 3.14
C VAL A 193 -17.72 13.55 1.82
N GLY A 194 -16.91 13.89 0.84
CA GLY A 194 -17.10 13.47 -0.53
C GLY A 194 -17.46 12.02 -0.54
N GLN A 195 -18.71 11.70 -0.83
CA GLN A 195 -19.15 10.33 -0.84
C GLN A 195 -18.29 9.61 -1.85
N PRO A 196 -17.24 8.86 -1.42
CA PRO A 196 -16.36 8.21 -2.37
C PRO A 196 -17.19 7.19 -3.12
N THR A 197 -17.03 7.18 -4.41
CA THR A 197 -17.66 6.18 -5.27
C THR A 197 -16.61 5.23 -5.81
N PRO A 198 -16.91 3.94 -5.97
CA PRO A 198 -15.97 3.03 -6.60
C PRO A 198 -15.53 3.55 -7.95
N MET A 199 -14.23 3.60 -8.14
CA MET A 199 -13.62 3.92 -9.42
C MET A 199 -13.56 2.69 -10.31
N GLY A 200 -13.28 1.53 -9.71
CA GLY A 200 -13.25 0.24 -10.37
C GLY A 200 -13.73 -0.87 -9.45
N GLY A 201 -14.16 -1.98 -10.01
CA GLY A 201 -14.53 -3.20 -9.32
C GLY A 201 -14.05 -4.42 -10.08
N PHE A 202 -13.61 -5.44 -9.34
CA PHE A 202 -13.18 -6.72 -9.87
C PHE A 202 -13.85 -7.85 -9.10
N ASN A 203 -14.23 -8.89 -9.81
CA ASN A 203 -14.74 -10.11 -9.22
C ASN A 203 -14.05 -11.32 -9.86
N ILE A 204 -13.56 -12.25 -9.05
CA ILE A 204 -12.90 -13.49 -9.52
C ILE A 204 -13.79 -14.34 -10.43
N THR A 205 -15.09 -14.12 -10.45
CA THR A 205 -16.00 -14.75 -11.45
C THR A 205 -15.63 -14.39 -12.86
N ALA A 206 -15.02 -13.23 -13.11
CA ALA A 206 -14.48 -12.86 -14.41
C ALA A 206 -13.35 -13.79 -14.88
N LEU A 207 -12.70 -14.50 -13.96
CA LEU A 207 -11.69 -15.53 -14.21
C LEU A 207 -12.26 -16.96 -14.17
N GLY A 208 -13.57 -17.10 -13.99
CA GLY A 208 -14.24 -18.40 -13.89
C GLY A 208 -14.32 -18.99 -12.48
N ASP A 209 -13.79 -18.30 -11.47
CA ASP A 209 -13.86 -18.73 -10.07
C ASP A 209 -15.15 -18.25 -9.39
N LYS A 210 -15.58 -18.97 -8.37
CA LYS A 210 -16.74 -18.59 -7.59
C LYS A 210 -16.37 -17.48 -6.59
N ALA A 211 -16.99 -16.32 -6.72
CA ALA A 211 -16.94 -15.30 -5.68
C ALA A 211 -17.64 -15.80 -4.41
N ASP A 212 -17.00 -15.65 -3.27
CA ASP A 212 -17.59 -15.99 -1.98
C ASP A 212 -18.21 -14.77 -1.26
N LYS A 213 -17.71 -13.54 -1.52
CA LYS A 213 -18.20 -12.31 -0.91
C LYS A 213 -17.89 -11.10 -1.80
N VAL A 214 -18.77 -10.09 -1.73
CA VAL A 214 -18.54 -8.78 -2.38
C VAL A 214 -17.34 -8.09 -1.74
N GLY A 215 -16.49 -7.49 -2.57
CA GLY A 215 -15.35 -6.69 -2.12
C GLY A 215 -14.20 -7.49 -1.50
N LYS A 216 -14.26 -8.80 -1.49
CA LYS A 216 -13.24 -9.65 -0.87
C LYS A 216 -11.93 -9.66 -1.64
N ASP A 217 -11.98 -9.29 -2.90
CA ASP A 217 -10.82 -9.22 -3.80
C ASP A 217 -10.17 -7.83 -3.82
N ASP A 218 -10.79 -6.86 -3.14
CA ASP A 218 -10.47 -5.44 -3.23
C ASP A 218 -9.57 -4.94 -2.09
N ASN A 219 -8.48 -5.64 -1.83
CA ASN A 219 -7.46 -5.26 -0.84
C ASN A 219 -6.20 -4.75 -1.57
N PHE A 220 -6.30 -3.54 -2.14
CA PHE A 220 -5.23 -2.98 -2.97
C PHE A 220 -4.13 -2.33 -2.14
N ARG A 221 -2.89 -2.41 -2.64
CA ARG A 221 -1.67 -1.88 -2.02
C ARG A 221 -1.19 -0.63 -2.74
N GLY A 222 -0.56 -0.82 -3.89
CA GLY A 222 -0.04 0.24 -4.72
C GLY A 222 -1.09 0.86 -5.62
N LEU A 223 -0.82 2.11 -6.00
CA LEU A 223 -1.61 2.89 -6.94
C LEU A 223 -0.63 3.70 -7.79
N THR A 224 -0.78 3.65 -9.10
CA THR A 224 -0.05 4.51 -10.03
C THR A 224 -0.90 4.88 -11.23
N VAL A 225 -0.54 5.98 -11.88
CA VAL A 225 -1.12 6.40 -13.18
C VAL A 225 -0.01 6.42 -14.21
N HIS A 226 -0.21 5.74 -15.33
CA HIS A 226 0.68 5.78 -16.49
C HIS A 226 -0.16 5.77 -17.76
N ASP A 227 0.17 6.63 -18.72
CA ASP A 227 -0.54 6.79 -20.01
C ASP A 227 -2.08 6.85 -19.86
N ASN A 228 -2.57 7.68 -18.95
CA ASN A 228 -3.99 7.84 -18.61
C ASN A 228 -4.68 6.55 -18.13
N VAL A 229 -3.95 5.60 -17.61
CA VAL A 229 -4.50 4.37 -17.02
C VAL A 229 -4.14 4.32 -15.54
N VAL A 230 -5.13 3.97 -14.73
CA VAL A 230 -4.94 3.73 -13.29
C VAL A 230 -4.62 2.27 -13.07
N TYR A 231 -3.46 2.00 -12.46
CA TYR A 231 -3.01 0.67 -12.09
C TYR A 231 -3.03 0.49 -10.58
N LEU A 232 -3.41 -0.70 -10.14
CA LEU A 232 -3.47 -1.09 -8.74
C LEU A 232 -2.77 -2.43 -8.54
N THR A 233 -2.22 -2.64 -7.37
CA THR A 233 -1.62 -3.92 -7.00
C THR A 233 -2.35 -4.55 -5.82
N LYS A 234 -2.39 -5.87 -5.79
CA LYS A 234 -2.83 -6.66 -4.64
C LYS A 234 -1.78 -7.73 -4.38
N GLY A 235 -1.10 -7.65 -3.24
CA GLY A 235 0.01 -8.54 -2.89
C GLY A 235 -0.25 -9.44 -1.70
N SER A 236 -1.29 -9.21 -0.93
CA SER A 236 -1.61 -10.03 0.23
C SER A 236 -3.10 -10.06 0.54
N GLY A 237 -3.45 -10.88 1.52
CA GLY A 237 -4.82 -11.19 1.87
C GLY A 237 -5.25 -12.54 1.28
N GLY A 238 -5.96 -13.34 2.08
CA GLY A 238 -6.31 -14.72 1.76
C GLY A 238 -7.37 -14.91 0.67
N ASN A 239 -7.78 -13.85 -0.01
CA ASN A 239 -8.85 -13.88 -1.00
C ASN A 239 -8.44 -13.15 -2.27
N GLY A 240 -9.03 -13.55 -3.39
CA GLY A 240 -8.79 -12.97 -4.69
C GLY A 240 -7.44 -13.32 -5.29
N VAL A 241 -6.96 -12.48 -6.18
CA VAL A 241 -5.75 -12.71 -6.98
C VAL A 241 -4.67 -11.69 -6.61
N ASN A 242 -3.52 -12.15 -6.17
CA ASN A 242 -2.33 -11.32 -5.95
C ASN A 242 -1.70 -11.02 -7.31
N THR A 243 -1.86 -9.81 -7.81
CA THR A 243 -1.52 -9.44 -9.18
C THR A 243 -1.52 -7.93 -9.38
N VAL A 244 -1.26 -7.49 -10.61
CA VAL A 244 -1.43 -6.11 -11.05
C VAL A 244 -2.76 -5.99 -11.82
N TYR A 245 -3.55 -4.99 -11.42
CA TYR A 245 -4.81 -4.64 -12.05
C TYR A 245 -4.71 -3.29 -12.75
N PHE A 246 -5.63 -3.05 -13.69
CA PHE A 246 -5.87 -1.73 -14.24
C PHE A 246 -7.38 -1.48 -14.38
N ILE A 247 -7.76 -0.20 -14.47
CA ILE A 247 -9.15 0.20 -14.64
C ILE A 247 -9.45 0.38 -16.12
N ASP A 248 -10.45 -0.34 -16.62
CA ASP A 248 -10.96 -0.21 -18.00
C ASP A 248 -12.12 0.80 -18.04
N THR A 249 -11.87 1.99 -18.57
CA THR A 249 -12.88 3.02 -18.78
C THR A 249 -13.64 2.85 -20.12
N THR A 250 -13.22 1.89 -20.95
CA THR A 250 -13.79 1.68 -22.29
C THR A 250 -14.80 0.54 -22.36
N GLY A 251 -14.78 -0.37 -21.37
CA GLY A 251 -15.57 -1.60 -21.39
C GLY A 251 -15.13 -2.62 -22.45
N LYS A 252 -13.91 -2.48 -23.01
CA LYS A 252 -13.41 -3.30 -24.13
C LYS A 252 -12.09 -4.00 -23.85
N ALA A 253 -11.37 -3.57 -22.79
CA ALA A 253 -10.01 -4.03 -22.54
C ALA A 253 -9.93 -5.49 -22.08
N CYS A 254 -10.92 -5.97 -21.33
CA CYS A 254 -10.83 -7.30 -20.71
C CYS A 254 -12.17 -8.05 -20.65
N PRO A 255 -12.70 -8.52 -21.77
CA PRO A 255 -14.00 -9.21 -21.81
C PRO A 255 -14.04 -10.50 -20.97
N SER A 256 -12.87 -11.01 -20.56
CA SER A 256 -12.72 -12.22 -19.75
C SER A 256 -11.95 -11.94 -18.45
N GLY A 257 -11.94 -10.69 -17.96
CA GLY A 257 -11.25 -10.31 -16.73
C GLY A 257 -9.75 -10.11 -16.87
N VAL A 258 -9.13 -10.42 -18.00
CA VAL A 258 -7.71 -10.25 -18.31
C VAL A 258 -7.54 -9.50 -19.62
N GLY A 259 -6.66 -8.51 -19.69
CA GLY A 259 -6.41 -7.77 -20.89
C GLY A 259 -5.31 -6.73 -20.79
N LEU A 260 -5.27 -5.86 -21.79
CA LEU A 260 -4.40 -4.67 -21.82
C LEU A 260 -5.27 -3.42 -21.92
N PRO A 261 -4.81 -2.30 -21.35
CA PRO A 261 -5.48 -1.01 -21.54
C PRO A 261 -5.67 -0.69 -23.02
N VAL A 262 -6.81 -0.09 -23.35
CA VAL A 262 -7.05 0.42 -24.71
C VAL A 262 -6.26 1.71 -24.91
N PRO A 263 -5.38 1.80 -25.92
CA PRO A 263 -4.59 3.02 -26.16
C PRO A 263 -5.50 4.26 -26.29
N GLY A 264 -5.12 5.34 -25.59
CA GLY A 264 -5.88 6.59 -25.58
C GLY A 264 -7.18 6.55 -24.78
N ALA A 265 -7.39 5.54 -23.94
CA ALA A 265 -8.49 5.53 -22.98
C ALA A 265 -8.36 6.72 -22.00
N PRO A 266 -9.47 7.38 -21.63
CA PRO A 266 -9.42 8.46 -20.64
C PRO A 266 -9.24 7.91 -19.22
N LEU A 267 -8.75 8.75 -18.31
CA LEU A 267 -8.85 8.49 -16.88
C LEU A 267 -10.32 8.43 -16.42
N PRO A 268 -10.62 7.71 -15.33
CA PRO A 268 -11.95 7.73 -14.74
C PRO A 268 -12.32 9.12 -14.22
N THR A 269 -13.46 9.65 -14.63
CA THR A 269 -13.97 10.97 -14.19
C THR A 269 -15.20 10.86 -13.29
N SER A 270 -15.79 9.66 -13.19
CA SER A 270 -16.96 9.35 -12.36
C SER A 270 -16.83 7.95 -11.77
N GLY A 271 -17.50 7.75 -10.63
CA GLY A 271 -17.61 6.43 -10.03
C GLY A 271 -18.51 5.49 -10.82
N LEU A 272 -18.45 4.21 -10.45
CA LEU A 272 -19.32 3.17 -10.99
C LEU A 272 -20.77 3.39 -10.54
N SER A 273 -21.71 3.20 -11.44
CA SER A 273 -23.13 3.10 -11.10
C SER A 273 -23.43 1.72 -10.53
N TYR A 274 -24.11 1.67 -9.39
CA TYR A 274 -24.50 0.43 -8.71
C TYR A 274 -25.85 0.56 -8.01
N ASN A 275 -26.45 -0.58 -7.69
CA ASN A 275 -27.68 -0.61 -6.90
C ASN A 275 -27.34 -0.99 -5.44
N PRO A 276 -27.46 -0.08 -4.47
CA PRO A 276 -27.12 -0.35 -3.08
C PRO A 276 -27.92 -1.52 -2.46
N ALA A 277 -29.17 -1.70 -2.90
CA ALA A 277 -30.04 -2.76 -2.35
C ALA A 277 -29.63 -4.18 -2.77
N THR A 278 -28.89 -4.31 -3.88
CA THR A 278 -28.46 -5.62 -4.41
C THR A 278 -26.96 -5.81 -4.37
N LEU A 279 -26.21 -4.85 -3.83
CA LEU A 279 -24.75 -4.85 -3.86
C LEU A 279 -24.14 -6.14 -3.30
N GLN A 280 -24.68 -6.68 -2.20
CA GLN A 280 -24.17 -7.92 -1.59
C GLN A 280 -24.42 -9.18 -2.44
N SER A 281 -25.41 -9.16 -3.30
CA SER A 281 -25.77 -10.32 -4.14
C SER A 281 -25.23 -10.23 -5.55
N THR A 282 -25.08 -9.02 -6.09
CA THR A 282 -24.65 -8.79 -7.50
C THR A 282 -23.24 -8.28 -7.62
N GLY A 283 -22.66 -7.75 -6.52
CA GLY A 283 -21.34 -7.13 -6.54
C GLY A 283 -21.32 -5.76 -7.20
N LEU A 284 -20.12 -5.20 -7.30
CA LEU A 284 -19.86 -4.00 -8.08
C LEU A 284 -19.84 -4.33 -9.57
N PRO A 285 -20.21 -3.40 -10.45
CA PRO A 285 -19.94 -3.53 -11.88
C PRO A 285 -18.45 -3.74 -12.13
N GLU A 286 -18.12 -4.70 -12.96
CA GLU A 286 -16.73 -5.06 -13.24
C GLU A 286 -16.18 -4.18 -14.36
N ASN A 287 -15.19 -3.36 -14.05
CA ASN A 287 -14.40 -2.60 -15.01
C ASN A 287 -12.90 -2.58 -14.64
N MET A 288 -12.50 -3.44 -13.70
CA MET A 288 -11.12 -3.67 -13.35
C MET A 288 -10.65 -4.99 -13.95
N CYS A 289 -9.47 -4.97 -14.53
CA CYS A 289 -8.90 -6.09 -15.27
C CYS A 289 -7.59 -6.52 -14.62
N VAL A 290 -7.30 -7.82 -14.62
CA VAL A 290 -5.95 -8.31 -14.42
C VAL A 290 -5.12 -7.93 -15.66
N LEU A 291 -3.95 -7.36 -15.45
CA LEU A 291 -3.05 -6.98 -16.55
C LEU A 291 -2.51 -8.24 -17.24
N ALA A 292 -2.66 -8.32 -18.57
CA ALA A 292 -2.31 -9.51 -19.35
C ALA A 292 -0.85 -9.89 -19.15
N GLY A 293 -0.62 -11.16 -18.80
CA GLY A 293 0.70 -11.72 -18.46
C GLY A 293 0.98 -11.82 -16.97
N PHE A 294 0.24 -11.11 -16.13
CA PHE A 294 0.33 -11.22 -14.70
C PHE A 294 -0.44 -12.43 -14.14
N PRO A 295 -0.10 -12.90 -12.93
CA PRO A 295 -0.78 -14.03 -12.31
C PRO A 295 -2.29 -13.86 -12.22
N THR A 296 -3.02 -14.93 -12.48
CA THR A 296 -4.49 -14.99 -12.42
C THR A 296 -4.99 -16.03 -11.40
N ALA A 297 -4.06 -16.78 -10.79
CA ALA A 297 -4.43 -17.81 -9.82
C ALA A 297 -4.87 -17.17 -8.50
N THR A 298 -6.03 -17.57 -8.00
CA THR A 298 -6.52 -17.18 -6.68
C THR A 298 -5.62 -17.77 -5.59
N LYS A 299 -5.43 -17.01 -4.50
CA LYS A 299 -4.65 -17.43 -3.32
C LYS A 299 -3.21 -17.84 -3.68
N SER A 300 -2.59 -17.15 -4.61
CA SER A 300 -1.18 -17.37 -4.94
C SER A 300 -0.31 -17.15 -3.70
N THR A 301 0.67 -18.04 -3.52
CA THR A 301 1.67 -17.96 -2.45
C THR A 301 3.05 -17.58 -2.99
N THR A 302 3.14 -17.18 -4.24
CA THR A 302 4.42 -16.92 -4.94
C THR A 302 4.49 -15.55 -5.61
N SER A 303 3.47 -14.71 -5.47
CA SER A 303 3.41 -13.37 -6.06
C SER A 303 2.73 -12.41 -5.09
N PHE A 304 3.46 -11.37 -4.71
CA PHE A 304 3.04 -10.41 -3.69
C PHE A 304 3.32 -8.97 -4.16
N PRO A 305 2.79 -8.53 -5.33
CA PRO A 305 3.07 -7.22 -5.87
C PRO A 305 2.53 -6.12 -4.95
N PHE A 306 3.38 -5.16 -4.64
CA PHE A 306 3.04 -4.03 -3.76
C PHE A 306 3.08 -2.70 -4.51
N GLY A 307 4.23 -2.26 -4.99
CA GLY A 307 4.40 -1.04 -5.77
C GLY A 307 4.62 -1.35 -7.25
N VAL A 308 4.23 -0.41 -8.12
CA VAL A 308 4.49 -0.50 -9.55
C VAL A 308 4.92 0.87 -10.09
N TRP A 309 5.94 0.87 -10.95
CA TRP A 309 6.45 2.06 -11.61
C TRP A 309 6.82 1.73 -13.06
N PHE A 310 6.46 2.60 -13.98
CA PHE A 310 6.74 2.45 -15.41
C PHE A 310 7.96 3.26 -15.82
N ALA A 311 8.95 2.59 -16.40
CA ALA A 311 10.08 3.26 -17.02
C ALA A 311 9.71 3.83 -18.40
N ASN A 312 8.83 3.14 -19.11
CA ASN A 312 8.21 3.55 -20.39
C ASN A 312 6.99 2.67 -20.65
N ASP A 313 6.34 2.82 -21.82
CA ASP A 313 5.11 2.09 -22.19
C ASP A 313 5.30 0.57 -22.31
N THR A 314 6.53 0.09 -22.40
CA THR A 314 6.86 -1.33 -22.59
C THR A 314 7.71 -1.94 -21.50
N THR A 315 8.14 -1.15 -20.53
CA THR A 315 8.97 -1.61 -19.39
C THR A 315 8.42 -1.07 -18.09
N MET A 316 8.09 -1.96 -17.16
CA MET A 316 7.72 -1.61 -15.80
C MET A 316 8.51 -2.39 -14.77
N TYR A 317 8.58 -1.82 -13.58
CA TYR A 317 9.15 -2.45 -12.40
C TYR A 317 8.06 -2.64 -11.35
N VAL A 318 8.04 -3.84 -10.76
CA VAL A 318 7.10 -4.20 -9.69
C VAL A 318 7.91 -4.57 -8.45
N ALA A 319 7.59 -3.92 -7.34
CA ALA A 319 8.09 -4.33 -6.03
C ALA A 319 7.23 -5.49 -5.52
N ASP A 320 7.87 -6.61 -5.23
CA ASP A 320 7.22 -7.76 -4.58
C ASP A 320 7.63 -7.80 -3.12
N GLU A 321 6.62 -7.74 -2.22
CA GLU A 321 6.86 -7.60 -0.77
C GLU A 321 7.29 -8.89 -0.08
N GLY A 322 7.21 -10.02 -0.76
CA GLY A 322 7.46 -11.33 -0.17
C GLY A 322 6.24 -11.88 0.56
N SER A 323 6.40 -13.07 1.09
CA SER A 323 5.31 -13.87 1.68
C SER A 323 4.92 -13.45 3.09
N GLY A 324 5.76 -12.70 3.80
CA GLY A 324 5.60 -12.40 5.21
C GLY A 324 5.81 -13.62 6.13
N SER A 325 6.38 -14.71 5.61
CA SER A 325 6.62 -15.91 6.42
C SER A 325 7.83 -15.71 7.34
N ASN A 326 7.60 -15.85 8.63
CA ASN A 326 8.63 -15.73 9.67
C ASN A 326 9.21 -17.08 10.11
N THR A 327 9.26 -18.08 9.22
CA THR A 327 9.93 -19.36 9.47
C THR A 327 11.43 -19.14 9.68
N TYR A 328 11.89 -19.31 10.92
CA TYR A 328 13.27 -19.05 11.32
C TYR A 328 14.03 -20.35 11.61
N ASP A 329 15.25 -20.47 11.12
CA ASP A 329 16.17 -21.55 11.45
C ASP A 329 17.32 -21.02 12.31
N ALA A 330 17.32 -21.41 13.59
CA ALA A 330 18.35 -21.03 14.54
C ALA A 330 19.74 -21.58 14.21
N ALA A 331 19.84 -22.67 13.42
CA ALA A 331 21.13 -23.26 13.04
C ALA A 331 21.83 -22.38 11.97
N THR A 332 21.07 -21.78 11.07
CA THR A 332 21.59 -20.85 10.05
C THR A 332 21.50 -19.38 10.46
N GLY A 333 20.68 -19.07 11.46
CA GLY A 333 20.44 -17.72 11.90
C GLY A 333 19.64 -16.88 10.89
N SER A 334 18.76 -17.51 10.09
CA SER A 334 18.05 -16.85 9.00
C SER A 334 16.56 -17.22 8.95
N TYR A 335 15.75 -16.34 8.36
CA TYR A 335 14.35 -16.60 7.98
C TYR A 335 14.36 -17.34 6.64
N THR A 336 14.18 -18.66 6.70
CA THR A 336 14.44 -19.55 5.55
C THR A 336 13.44 -19.38 4.42
N ASP A 337 12.17 -19.12 4.72
CA ASP A 337 11.16 -18.88 3.69
C ASP A 337 11.43 -17.58 2.96
N ALA A 338 11.79 -16.51 3.67
CA ALA A 338 12.16 -15.22 3.06
C ALA A 338 13.42 -15.39 2.18
N ALA A 339 14.45 -16.11 2.66
CA ALA A 339 15.68 -16.38 1.92
C ALA A 339 15.47 -17.22 0.66
N ALA A 340 14.45 -18.07 0.63
CA ALA A 340 14.17 -19.00 -0.47
C ALA A 340 13.28 -18.41 -1.58
N GLN A 341 12.71 -17.21 -1.37
CA GLN A 341 11.79 -16.60 -2.34
C GLN A 341 12.54 -16.18 -3.61
N THR A 342 12.02 -16.56 -4.77
CA THR A 342 12.59 -16.20 -6.07
C THR A 342 11.87 -15.03 -6.72
N GLY A 343 10.65 -14.71 -6.30
CA GLY A 343 9.82 -13.63 -6.80
C GLY A 343 9.94 -12.33 -6.01
N ALA A 344 10.29 -12.41 -4.72
CA ALA A 344 10.40 -11.24 -3.85
C ALA A 344 11.55 -10.32 -4.29
N GLY A 345 11.38 -9.01 -4.16
CA GLY A 345 12.35 -8.00 -4.58
C GLY A 345 11.85 -7.15 -5.75
N LEU A 346 12.73 -6.73 -6.65
CA LEU A 346 12.38 -5.89 -7.79
C LEU A 346 12.25 -6.72 -9.06
N GLN A 347 11.04 -6.83 -9.57
CA GLN A 347 10.74 -7.54 -10.80
C GLN A 347 10.73 -6.56 -11.98
N LYS A 348 11.48 -6.86 -13.04
CA LYS A 348 11.37 -6.15 -14.34
C LYS A 348 10.42 -6.91 -15.24
N TRP A 349 9.44 -6.20 -15.77
CA TRP A 349 8.45 -6.75 -16.69
C TRP A 349 8.53 -6.02 -18.03
N GLU A 350 8.40 -6.76 -19.12
CA GLU A 350 8.45 -6.23 -20.48
C GLU A 350 7.19 -6.61 -21.26
N LEU A 351 6.61 -5.63 -21.95
CA LEU A 351 5.46 -5.85 -22.82
C LEU A 351 5.94 -6.34 -24.18
N SER A 352 5.57 -7.58 -24.52
CA SER A 352 5.86 -8.16 -25.82
C SER A 352 4.72 -9.08 -26.28
N ASP A 353 4.41 -9.07 -27.56
CA ASP A 353 3.36 -9.90 -28.17
C ASP A 353 1.99 -9.77 -27.48
N GLY A 354 1.64 -8.57 -27.03
CA GLY A 354 0.36 -8.28 -26.37
C GLY A 354 0.22 -8.85 -24.95
N SER A 355 1.34 -9.09 -24.27
CA SER A 355 1.35 -9.60 -22.90
C SER A 355 2.59 -9.13 -22.15
N TRP A 356 2.46 -8.81 -20.88
CA TRP A 356 3.59 -8.55 -20.02
C TRP A 356 4.30 -9.85 -19.64
N LYS A 357 5.62 -9.84 -19.66
CA LYS A 357 6.46 -10.99 -19.34
C LYS A 357 7.48 -10.59 -18.28
N LEU A 358 7.61 -11.39 -17.24
CA LEU A 358 8.68 -11.23 -16.27
C LEU A 358 10.02 -11.50 -16.96
N ALA A 359 10.85 -10.47 -17.08
CA ALA A 359 12.19 -10.60 -17.63
C ALA A 359 13.12 -11.22 -16.60
N TYR A 360 13.16 -10.64 -15.40
CA TYR A 360 13.95 -11.13 -14.27
C TYR A 360 13.56 -10.43 -12.96
N THR A 361 14.09 -10.97 -11.84
CA THR A 361 13.96 -10.38 -10.50
C THR A 361 15.35 -10.01 -9.98
N ILE A 362 15.51 -8.77 -9.48
CA ILE A 362 16.73 -8.29 -8.85
C ILE A 362 16.59 -8.46 -7.34
N GLN A 363 17.49 -9.25 -6.74
CA GLN A 363 17.52 -9.58 -5.31
C GLN A 363 18.88 -9.33 -4.68
N SER A 364 19.96 -9.32 -5.50
CA SER A 364 21.34 -9.15 -5.01
C SER A 364 21.47 -7.89 -4.15
N GLY A 365 22.04 -8.02 -2.96
CA GLY A 365 22.20 -6.94 -1.98
C GLY A 365 20.99 -6.61 -1.12
N LEU A 366 19.86 -7.31 -1.30
CA LEU A 366 18.72 -7.24 -0.36
C LEU A 366 18.97 -8.12 0.88
N ASP A 367 19.78 -9.15 0.76
CA ASP A 367 20.11 -10.12 1.83
C ASP A 367 18.83 -10.71 2.45
N LEU A 368 17.93 -11.20 1.59
CA LEU A 368 16.62 -11.74 1.97
C LEU A 368 16.76 -12.78 3.10
N GLY A 369 15.91 -12.66 4.11
CA GLY A 369 15.87 -13.56 5.26
C GLY A 369 17.04 -13.41 6.25
N THR A 370 18.02 -12.54 5.98
CA THR A 370 19.17 -12.32 6.87
C THR A 370 18.87 -11.21 7.87
N PRO A 371 18.81 -11.52 9.19
CA PRO A 371 18.58 -10.51 10.22
C PRO A 371 19.67 -9.44 10.25
N TYR A 372 19.26 -8.19 10.53
CA TYR A 372 20.18 -7.07 10.68
C TYR A 372 19.95 -6.30 11.99
N ALA A 373 21.02 -5.79 12.56
CA ALA A 373 20.95 -5.00 13.77
C ALA A 373 20.46 -3.58 13.52
N VAL A 374 19.59 -3.08 14.40
CA VAL A 374 19.14 -1.69 14.44
C VAL A 374 19.47 -1.11 15.81
N SER A 375 20.11 0.07 15.83
CA SER A 375 20.50 0.72 17.08
C SER A 375 19.27 1.12 17.90
N GLY A 376 19.25 0.77 19.18
CA GLY A 376 18.14 1.07 20.08
C GLY A 376 16.91 0.15 19.90
N TYR A 377 16.93 -0.79 18.96
CA TYR A 377 15.90 -1.79 18.80
C TYR A 377 16.16 -2.97 19.75
N PRO A 378 15.13 -3.67 20.24
CA PRO A 378 15.31 -4.82 21.11
C PRO A 378 16.27 -5.87 20.53
N THR A 379 17.00 -6.53 21.40
CA THR A 379 17.95 -7.58 21.03
C THR A 379 17.57 -8.90 21.69
N GLY A 380 18.07 -10.01 21.12
CA GLY A 380 17.68 -11.36 21.56
C GLY A 380 16.34 -11.76 20.93
N ASP A 381 15.63 -12.65 21.58
CA ASP A 381 14.39 -13.21 21.10
C ASP A 381 13.18 -12.53 21.76
N ASN A 382 12.12 -12.35 20.99
CA ASN A 382 10.82 -11.94 21.50
C ASN A 382 10.28 -13.07 22.40
N PRO A 383 9.99 -12.79 23.69
CA PRO A 383 9.53 -13.83 24.62
C PRO A 383 8.17 -14.45 24.26
N VAL A 384 7.38 -13.76 23.43
CA VAL A 384 6.06 -14.23 22.99
C VAL A 384 6.20 -15.21 21.82
N THR A 385 7.01 -14.87 20.83
CA THR A 385 7.16 -15.67 19.60
C THR A 385 8.33 -16.65 19.65
N GLY A 386 9.31 -16.39 20.53
CA GLY A 386 10.59 -17.13 20.55
C GLY A 386 11.49 -16.87 19.35
N LEU A 387 11.20 -15.83 18.57
CA LEU A 387 11.96 -15.47 17.37
C LEU A 387 12.81 -14.21 17.64
N PRO A 388 13.91 -14.01 16.89
CA PRO A 388 14.76 -12.84 17.05
C PRO A 388 13.98 -11.54 16.81
N TRP A 389 14.20 -10.54 17.65
CA TRP A 389 13.69 -9.17 17.41
C TRP A 389 14.27 -8.54 16.14
N ALA A 390 15.52 -8.88 15.80
CA ALA A 390 16.23 -8.31 14.67
C ALA A 390 15.45 -8.56 13.36
N PRO A 391 15.05 -7.50 12.64
CA PRO A 391 14.33 -7.64 11.39
C PRO A 391 15.22 -8.17 10.28
N ALA A 392 14.63 -8.90 9.33
CA ALA A 392 15.25 -9.31 8.09
C ALA A 392 14.43 -8.79 6.90
N THR A 393 15.07 -8.54 5.77
CA THR A 393 14.37 -8.16 4.54
C THR A 393 13.61 -9.36 3.98
N ASP A 394 12.32 -9.17 3.65
CA ASP A 394 11.48 -10.18 2.98
C ASP A 394 11.30 -9.89 1.48
N GLY A 395 11.24 -8.61 1.10
CA GLY A 395 11.09 -8.12 -0.26
C GLY A 395 11.05 -6.61 -0.33
N LEU A 396 10.29 -6.06 -1.27
CA LEU A 396 10.16 -4.62 -1.50
C LEU A 396 8.68 -4.20 -1.51
N ARG A 397 8.39 -3.00 -1.00
CA ARG A 397 7.02 -2.42 -0.98
C ARG A 397 6.87 -1.27 -1.96
N ASN A 398 7.04 -0.04 -1.52
CA ASN A 398 6.92 1.13 -2.39
C ASN A 398 8.22 1.37 -3.15
N LEU A 399 8.09 1.78 -4.41
CA LEU A 399 9.22 2.11 -5.28
C LEU A 399 8.94 3.35 -6.11
N THR A 400 10.00 3.92 -6.59
CA THR A 400 10.01 4.98 -7.60
C THR A 400 11.27 4.85 -8.45
N GLY A 401 11.29 5.47 -9.62
CA GLY A 401 12.45 5.37 -10.50
C GLY A 401 12.67 6.59 -11.36
N GLU A 402 13.84 6.60 -12.02
CA GLU A 402 14.24 7.57 -13.01
C GLU A 402 14.94 6.84 -14.15
N VAL A 403 14.54 7.16 -15.38
CA VAL A 403 15.27 6.74 -16.57
C VAL A 403 16.34 7.79 -16.89
N ASN A 404 17.60 7.38 -16.83
CA ASN A 404 18.72 8.26 -17.08
C ASN A 404 18.98 8.42 -18.59
N PRO A 405 19.61 9.54 -19.04
CA PRO A 405 19.86 9.78 -20.46
C PRO A 405 20.77 8.73 -21.14
N ASP A 406 21.55 7.98 -20.36
CA ASP A 406 22.42 6.91 -20.84
C ASP A 406 21.74 5.54 -21.00
N GLY A 407 20.42 5.48 -20.75
CA GLY A 407 19.64 4.25 -20.83
C GLY A 407 19.66 3.40 -19.54
N THR A 408 20.35 3.87 -18.51
CA THR A 408 20.25 3.24 -17.18
C THR A 408 18.94 3.65 -16.49
N VAL A 409 18.50 2.82 -15.57
CA VAL A 409 17.31 3.06 -14.74
C VAL A 409 17.74 3.03 -13.27
N SER A 410 17.60 4.14 -12.60
CA SER A 410 17.77 4.21 -11.15
C SER A 410 16.43 3.90 -10.48
N VAL A 411 16.39 2.90 -9.59
CA VAL A 411 15.19 2.55 -8.82
C VAL A 411 15.50 2.66 -7.34
N TRP A 412 14.64 3.36 -6.62
CA TRP A 412 14.64 3.45 -5.16
C TRP A 412 13.42 2.71 -4.63
N ALA A 413 13.60 1.96 -3.56
CA ALA A 413 12.50 1.22 -2.93
C ALA A 413 12.68 1.15 -1.42
N VAL A 414 11.57 0.94 -0.70
CA VAL A 414 11.57 0.59 0.71
C VAL A 414 11.35 -0.91 0.87
N THR A 415 12.06 -1.53 1.82
CA THR A 415 11.95 -2.97 2.04
C THR A 415 10.73 -3.34 2.88
N SER A 416 10.21 -4.54 2.67
CA SER A 416 9.41 -5.27 3.65
C SER A 416 10.33 -6.02 4.62
N THR A 417 9.76 -6.46 5.74
CA THR A 417 10.50 -7.16 6.79
C THR A 417 9.74 -8.37 7.31
N VAL A 418 10.49 -9.31 7.86
CA VAL A 418 10.04 -10.35 8.78
C VAL A 418 10.90 -10.30 10.03
N SER A 419 10.32 -10.60 11.18
CA SER A 419 11.03 -10.56 12.48
C SER A 419 10.34 -11.41 13.53
N GLY A 420 10.85 -11.34 14.76
CA GLY A 420 10.17 -11.84 15.94
C GLY A 420 9.00 -10.96 16.39
N ALA A 421 8.93 -9.70 15.93
CA ALA A 421 7.71 -8.94 15.99
C ALA A 421 6.73 -9.56 14.99
N THR A 422 5.49 -9.82 15.39
CA THR A 422 4.50 -10.39 14.49
C THR A 422 3.79 -9.29 13.71
N ASP A 423 4.16 -8.03 13.96
CA ASP A 423 3.71 -6.86 13.24
C ASP A 423 4.81 -6.32 12.33
N GLU A 424 4.96 -6.94 11.17
CA GLU A 424 5.96 -6.60 10.14
C GLU A 424 5.91 -5.13 9.69
N GLY A 425 4.79 -4.46 9.91
CA GLY A 425 4.61 -3.05 9.59
C GLY A 425 5.35 -2.11 10.54
N ALA A 426 5.68 -2.58 11.73
CA ALA A 426 6.29 -1.81 12.78
C ALA A 426 7.82 -1.92 12.84
N ASP A 427 8.40 -2.87 12.10
CA ASP A 427 9.84 -3.08 12.08
C ASP A 427 10.59 -1.91 11.41
N PRO A 428 11.76 -1.53 11.95
CA PRO A 428 12.67 -0.65 11.24
C PRO A 428 13.16 -1.30 9.94
N ASN A 429 12.75 -0.75 8.81
CA ASN A 429 13.06 -1.25 7.49
C ASN A 429 14.13 -0.38 6.78
N ARG A 430 14.39 -0.63 5.50
CA ARG A 430 15.49 -0.01 4.75
C ARG A 430 14.98 0.72 3.52
N LEU A 431 15.63 1.84 3.19
CA LEU A 431 15.62 2.46 1.87
C LEU A 431 16.81 1.91 1.09
N VAL A 432 16.53 1.36 -0.07
CA VAL A 432 17.52 0.75 -0.96
C VAL A 432 17.47 1.38 -2.35
N ARG A 433 18.60 1.28 -3.08
CA ARG A 433 18.70 1.72 -4.48
C ARG A 433 19.40 0.67 -5.29
N VAL A 434 18.94 0.49 -6.53
CA VAL A 434 19.63 -0.29 -7.57
C VAL A 434 19.71 0.55 -8.86
N THR A 435 20.65 0.22 -9.72
CA THR A 435 20.70 0.69 -11.09
C THR A 435 20.62 -0.50 -12.03
N ASP A 436 19.67 -0.46 -12.95
CA ASP A 436 19.45 -1.44 -14.01
C ASP A 436 19.65 -0.76 -15.39
N HIS A 437 19.52 -1.48 -16.46
CA HIS A 437 19.52 -0.97 -17.84
C HIS A 437 18.21 -1.32 -18.54
N LEU A 438 17.64 -0.39 -19.33
CA LEU A 438 16.39 -0.63 -20.05
C LEU A 438 16.46 -1.85 -20.97
N ASP A 439 17.58 -2.05 -21.64
CA ASP A 439 17.82 -3.12 -22.61
C ASP A 439 18.39 -4.41 -21.99
N ALA A 440 18.59 -4.43 -20.65
CA ALA A 440 19.11 -5.62 -19.98
C ALA A 440 18.08 -6.75 -20.00
N THR A 441 18.56 -7.97 -20.28
CA THR A 441 17.76 -9.20 -20.32
C THR A 441 18.00 -10.11 -19.13
N SER A 442 18.80 -9.68 -18.16
CA SER A 442 19.09 -10.40 -16.93
C SER A 442 19.53 -9.41 -15.84
N ALA A 443 19.36 -9.78 -14.58
CA ALA A 443 19.81 -9.05 -13.40
C ALA A 443 21.34 -9.14 -13.14
N ALA A 444 22.13 -9.58 -14.12
CA ALA A 444 23.55 -9.83 -13.91
C ALA A 444 24.32 -8.51 -13.68
N GLY A 445 24.85 -8.34 -12.48
CA GLY A 445 25.60 -7.14 -12.08
C GLY A 445 24.77 -6.12 -11.29
N ASP A 446 23.45 -6.23 -11.30
CA ASP A 446 22.58 -5.36 -10.55
C ASP A 446 22.57 -5.73 -9.08
N THR A 447 22.94 -4.79 -8.24
CA THR A 447 23.04 -5.02 -6.80
C THR A 447 22.49 -3.82 -6.04
N PHE A 448 21.55 -4.09 -5.14
CA PHE A 448 21.01 -3.09 -4.23
C PHE A 448 22.06 -2.57 -3.27
N ARG A 449 21.96 -1.29 -2.97
CA ARG A 449 22.69 -0.65 -1.90
C ARG A 449 21.72 -0.06 -0.90
N THR A 450 21.91 -0.36 0.38
CA THR A 450 21.17 0.30 1.45
C THR A 450 21.64 1.74 1.56
N LEU A 451 20.69 2.66 1.43
CA LEU A 451 20.93 4.11 1.56
C LEU A 451 20.64 4.59 2.98
N ARG A 452 19.60 4.01 3.61
CA ARG A 452 19.19 4.32 4.98
C ARG A 452 18.55 3.07 5.61
N THR A 453 18.81 2.88 6.89
CA THR A 453 18.03 1.98 7.76
C THR A 453 17.22 2.87 8.69
N ALA A 454 15.93 2.57 8.84
CA ALA A 454 15.07 3.23 9.82
C ALA A 454 15.63 3.02 11.24
N GLN A 455 15.43 3.99 12.11
CA GLN A 455 15.82 3.86 13.52
C GLN A 455 14.75 3.11 14.30
N SER A 456 15.07 2.71 15.51
CA SER A 456 14.07 2.20 16.45
C SER A 456 12.94 3.23 16.62
N GLY A 457 11.70 2.79 16.47
CA GLY A 457 10.53 3.67 16.47
C GLY A 457 10.24 4.39 15.16
N GLU A 458 10.98 4.07 14.07
CA GLU A 458 10.71 4.56 12.72
C GLU A 458 10.36 3.41 11.77
N ALA A 459 9.48 3.67 10.82
CA ALA A 459 9.22 2.80 9.68
C ALA A 459 9.15 3.64 8.39
N LEU A 460 9.95 3.28 7.39
CA LEU A 460 9.92 3.92 6.07
C LEU A 460 8.74 3.36 5.27
N ARG A 461 7.98 4.24 4.61
CA ARG A 461 6.75 3.87 3.89
C ARG A 461 6.82 4.22 2.41
N GLY A 462 6.24 5.33 2.04
CA GLY A 462 6.20 5.79 0.66
C GLY A 462 7.52 6.39 0.19
N ILE A 463 7.77 6.31 -1.10
CA ILE A 463 8.87 7.00 -1.78
C ILE A 463 8.39 7.45 -3.15
N VAL A 464 8.82 8.65 -3.56
CA VAL A 464 8.55 9.17 -4.90
C VAL A 464 9.74 9.99 -5.39
N TYR A 465 10.09 9.82 -6.64
CA TYR A 465 11.09 10.68 -7.32
C TYR A 465 10.41 11.95 -7.82
N VAL A 466 10.98 13.11 -7.50
CA VAL A 466 10.48 14.41 -7.95
C VAL A 466 11.46 14.97 -8.97
N PRO A 467 11.10 14.98 -10.28
CA PRO A 467 11.99 15.49 -11.32
C PRO A 467 12.34 16.96 -11.12
N GLY A 468 13.61 17.32 -11.32
CA GLY A 468 14.05 18.71 -11.36
C GLY A 468 14.17 19.42 -10.00
N GLN A 469 14.21 18.69 -8.90
CA GLN A 469 14.49 19.22 -7.55
C GLN A 469 15.99 19.13 -7.23
#